data_12cec3331335ffc5dda0839997aa5449
#
_entry.id   12cec3331335ffc5dda0839997aa5449
#
_cell.length_a   1.000
_cell.length_b   1.000
_cell.length_c   1.000
_cell.angle_alpha   90.00
_cell.angle_beta   90.00
_cell.angle_gamma   90.00
#
_symmetry.space_group_name_H-M   'P 1'
#
loop_
_entity.id
_entity.type
_entity.pdbx_description
1 polymer ?
#
loop_
_entity_poly.entity_id
_entity_poly.type
_entity_poly.pdbx_seq_one_letter_code
_entity_poly.pdbx_strand_id
1 'polypeptide(L)'
;HPRSSAASDVYKRQGLGGSGIGGKIATQIVADQLKIPAVINNDYTMPKFINENTLVIVSSFSGNTEETLEALKVAQKANSEIACITHGGKLAEIAKENDYNLLILPKAFSPRAMLTYSVIQQLYLFNHYGFVNNDYVEQTKATVALLDKEVEDIISTAKQTARALQNKTFVTYSESSMEGVIVRFKQQINENSKALGWAHVFPEMNHNELVGWAGGKEEYAVIIFRSSYEHPRSSVRIDICKDIFKKHTSTVLEFNAKGDSFLAQTFYHILLGDWISVYLAELYKVDDVEVEVINFLKAELAKI
;
A
#
# COMPACT_ATOMS: atom_id res chain seq x y z
N HIS A 1 -33.21 2.29 -6.22
CA HIS A 1 -33.45 0.92 -5.78
C HIS A 1 -32.10 0.31 -5.38
N PRO A 2 -31.96 -0.26 -4.18
CA PRO A 2 -30.84 -1.12 -3.92
C PRO A 2 -31.03 -2.36 -4.81
N ARG A 3 -30.16 -2.58 -5.79
CA ARG A 3 -30.10 -3.88 -6.45
C ARG A 3 -29.80 -4.90 -5.36
N SER A 4 -30.65 -5.92 -5.27
CA SER A 4 -30.53 -7.01 -4.32
C SER A 4 -29.09 -7.51 -4.32
N SER A 5 -28.54 -7.74 -3.12
CA SER A 5 -27.26 -8.35 -2.88
C SER A 5 -27.18 -9.73 -3.56
N ALA A 6 -26.83 -9.75 -4.83
CA ALA A 6 -26.20 -10.94 -5.38
C ALA A 6 -24.86 -11.02 -4.64
N ALA A 7 -24.69 -12.01 -3.79
CA ALA A 7 -23.43 -12.28 -3.14
C ALA A 7 -22.40 -12.51 -4.25
N SER A 8 -21.50 -11.55 -4.45
CA SER A 8 -20.39 -11.77 -5.39
C SER A 8 -19.43 -12.77 -4.75
N ASP A 9 -19.18 -13.87 -5.42
CA ASP A 9 -18.34 -14.97 -4.94
C ASP A 9 -16.84 -14.63 -5.00
N VAL A 10 -16.47 -13.56 -5.71
CA VAL A 10 -15.07 -13.14 -5.89
C VAL A 10 -14.97 -11.63 -5.86
N TYR A 11 -14.11 -11.13 -4.97
CA TYR A 11 -13.73 -9.73 -4.93
C TYR A 11 -12.46 -9.50 -5.76
N LYS A 12 -12.47 -8.49 -6.62
CA LYS A 12 -11.28 -8.06 -7.35
C LYS A 12 -11.14 -6.55 -7.34
N ARG A 13 -9.89 -6.10 -7.22
CA ARG A 13 -9.53 -4.70 -7.25
C ARG A 13 -8.54 -4.40 -8.36
N GLN A 14 -8.73 -3.24 -9.02
CA GLN A 14 -7.79 -2.67 -9.97
C GLN A 14 -7.26 -1.33 -9.46
N GLY A 15 -5.95 -1.12 -9.52
CA GLY A 15 -5.32 0.15 -9.19
C GLY A 15 -3.81 0.09 -9.33
N LEU A 16 -3.16 1.21 -9.68
CA LEU A 16 -1.73 1.35 -9.89
C LEU A 16 -1.13 2.44 -8.99
N GLY A 17 0.18 2.34 -8.71
CA GLY A 17 0.88 3.29 -7.86
C GLY A 17 0.21 3.45 -6.49
N GLY A 18 -0.03 4.68 -6.04
CA GLY A 18 -0.68 4.98 -4.76
C GLY A 18 -2.09 4.41 -4.63
N SER A 19 -2.84 4.29 -5.72
CA SER A 19 -4.15 3.65 -5.73
C SER A 19 -4.05 2.12 -5.61
N GLY A 20 -3.03 1.50 -6.21
CA GLY A 20 -2.76 0.06 -6.13
C GLY A 20 -2.39 -0.38 -4.73
N ILE A 21 -1.45 0.31 -4.10
CA ILE A 21 -0.96 -0.05 -2.77
C ILE A 21 -2.03 0.10 -1.68
N GLY A 22 -2.90 1.13 -1.78
CA GLY A 22 -4.01 1.30 -0.85
C GLY A 22 -4.92 0.08 -0.78
N GLY A 23 -5.12 -0.66 -1.90
CA GLY A 23 -5.87 -1.88 -1.92
C GLY A 23 -5.21 -3.06 -1.28
N LYS A 24 -3.93 -3.21 -1.50
CA LYS A 24 -3.17 -4.24 -0.82
C LYS A 24 -3.28 -4.06 0.69
N ILE A 25 -3.08 -2.83 1.15
CA ILE A 25 -3.18 -2.47 2.57
C ILE A 25 -4.61 -2.72 3.10
N ALA A 26 -5.64 -2.22 2.42
CA ALA A 26 -7.03 -2.42 2.85
C ALA A 26 -7.40 -3.90 2.94
N THR A 27 -7.00 -4.71 1.96
CA THR A 27 -7.22 -6.16 1.95
C THR A 27 -6.48 -6.85 3.10
N GLN A 28 -5.25 -6.46 3.39
CA GLN A 28 -4.49 -7.01 4.51
C GLN A 28 -5.09 -6.66 5.88
N ILE A 29 -5.61 -5.42 6.04
CA ILE A 29 -6.27 -4.98 7.27
C ILE A 29 -7.48 -5.87 7.64
N VAL A 30 -8.19 -6.37 6.66
CA VAL A 30 -9.43 -7.15 6.86
C VAL A 30 -9.29 -8.61 6.45
N ALA A 31 -8.08 -9.12 6.29
CA ALA A 31 -7.83 -10.46 5.80
C ALA A 31 -8.48 -11.56 6.65
N ASP A 32 -8.60 -11.35 7.96
CA ASP A 32 -9.26 -12.24 8.90
C ASP A 32 -10.80 -12.26 8.81
N GLN A 33 -11.40 -11.24 8.17
CA GLN A 33 -12.85 -11.13 7.99
C GLN A 33 -13.33 -11.59 6.62
N LEU A 34 -12.46 -11.50 5.60
CA LEU A 34 -12.83 -11.83 4.23
C LEU A 34 -13.10 -13.33 4.05
N LYS A 35 -14.34 -13.66 3.67
CA LYS A 35 -14.77 -15.04 3.38
C LYS A 35 -14.68 -15.39 1.90
N ILE A 36 -14.27 -14.44 1.07
CA ILE A 36 -14.13 -14.58 -0.37
C ILE A 36 -12.72 -14.19 -0.80
N PRO A 37 -12.20 -14.72 -1.92
CA PRO A 37 -10.91 -14.34 -2.45
C PRO A 37 -10.86 -12.86 -2.81
N ALA A 38 -9.76 -12.19 -2.44
CA ALA A 38 -9.45 -10.83 -2.86
C ALA A 38 -8.17 -10.83 -3.69
N VAL A 39 -8.23 -10.32 -4.92
CA VAL A 39 -7.10 -10.28 -5.86
C VAL A 39 -6.78 -8.84 -6.21
N ILE A 40 -5.51 -8.46 -6.09
CA ILE A 40 -5.02 -7.15 -6.53
C ILE A 40 -4.47 -7.30 -7.95
N ASN A 41 -4.93 -6.43 -8.85
CA ASN A 41 -4.43 -6.38 -10.21
C ASN A 41 -3.79 -5.01 -10.47
N ASN A 42 -2.59 -5.02 -11.03
CA ASN A 42 -1.82 -3.81 -11.37
C ASN A 42 -1.31 -3.91 -12.82
N ASP A 43 -2.14 -4.42 -13.72
CA ASP A 43 -1.77 -4.71 -15.10
C ASP A 43 -2.90 -4.29 -16.05
N TYR A 44 -2.61 -4.15 -17.34
CA TYR A 44 -3.58 -3.96 -18.43
C TYR A 44 -4.53 -5.14 -18.57
N THR A 45 -4.04 -6.35 -18.28
CA THR A 45 -4.84 -7.58 -18.38
C THR A 45 -5.60 -7.88 -17.11
N MET A 46 -6.75 -8.50 -17.28
CA MET A 46 -7.59 -8.96 -16.17
C MET A 46 -7.64 -10.49 -16.14
N PRO A 47 -7.67 -11.14 -14.95
CA PRO A 47 -7.84 -12.59 -14.87
C PRO A 47 -9.13 -13.05 -15.54
N LYS A 48 -9.07 -14.20 -16.19
CA LYS A 48 -10.18 -14.78 -16.95
C LYS A 48 -11.37 -15.26 -16.08
N PHE A 49 -11.20 -15.36 -14.77
CA PHE A 49 -12.29 -15.78 -13.87
C PHE A 49 -13.32 -14.69 -13.58
N ILE A 50 -13.10 -13.46 -14.06
CA ILE A 50 -14.04 -12.35 -13.85
C ILE A 50 -15.35 -12.64 -14.59
N ASN A 51 -16.44 -12.45 -13.89
CA ASN A 51 -17.80 -12.68 -14.39
C ASN A 51 -18.81 -11.79 -13.65
N GLU A 52 -20.09 -12.01 -13.86
CA GLU A 52 -21.22 -11.28 -13.25
C GLU A 52 -21.27 -11.42 -11.71
N ASN A 53 -20.62 -12.42 -11.13
CA ASN A 53 -20.53 -12.61 -9.67
C ASN A 53 -19.26 -11.97 -9.06
N THR A 54 -18.55 -11.16 -9.81
CA THR A 54 -17.32 -10.50 -9.37
C THR A 54 -17.57 -9.04 -9.05
N LEU A 55 -17.21 -8.57 -7.85
CA LEU A 55 -17.07 -7.15 -7.57
C LEU A 55 -15.70 -6.66 -8.03
N VAL A 56 -15.68 -5.65 -8.89
CA VAL A 56 -14.45 -4.98 -9.35
C VAL A 56 -14.41 -3.56 -8.79
N ILE A 57 -13.52 -3.30 -7.84
CA ILE A 57 -13.26 -1.93 -7.37
C ILE A 57 -12.16 -1.32 -8.22
N VAL A 58 -12.53 -0.29 -8.97
CA VAL A 58 -11.66 0.45 -9.87
C VAL A 58 -11.18 1.72 -9.16
N SER A 59 -9.87 1.82 -8.89
CA SER A 59 -9.31 2.94 -8.16
C SER A 59 -8.21 3.64 -8.97
N SER A 60 -8.43 4.91 -9.29
CA SER A 60 -7.45 5.78 -9.93
C SER A 60 -7.66 7.21 -9.45
N PHE A 61 -6.64 7.80 -8.80
CA PHE A 61 -6.78 9.18 -8.29
C PHE A 61 -7.09 10.16 -9.44
N SER A 62 -6.32 10.13 -10.53
CA SER A 62 -6.56 11.01 -11.68
C SER A 62 -7.81 10.64 -12.49
N GLY A 63 -8.28 9.39 -12.39
CA GLY A 63 -9.35 8.84 -13.22
C GLY A 63 -8.96 8.62 -14.68
N ASN A 64 -7.69 8.84 -15.04
CA ASN A 64 -7.20 8.76 -16.43
C ASN A 64 -6.06 7.75 -16.60
N THR A 65 -5.81 6.89 -15.60
CA THR A 65 -4.78 5.85 -15.69
C THR A 65 -5.19 4.84 -16.75
N GLU A 66 -4.37 4.67 -17.78
CA GLU A 66 -4.68 3.88 -18.97
C GLU A 66 -5.00 2.43 -18.61
N GLU A 67 -4.14 1.77 -17.84
CA GLU A 67 -4.29 0.39 -17.40
C GLU A 67 -5.58 0.20 -16.59
N THR A 68 -5.94 1.20 -15.80
CA THR A 68 -7.17 1.18 -15.00
C THR A 68 -8.41 1.27 -15.88
N LEU A 69 -8.38 2.10 -16.91
CA LEU A 69 -9.49 2.25 -17.86
C LEU A 69 -9.65 1.00 -18.75
N GLU A 70 -8.54 0.37 -19.16
CA GLU A 70 -8.61 -0.91 -19.90
C GLU A 70 -9.20 -2.04 -19.04
N ALA A 71 -8.76 -2.14 -17.80
CA ALA A 71 -9.34 -3.11 -16.85
C ALA A 71 -10.85 -2.87 -16.59
N LEU A 72 -11.29 -1.61 -16.53
CA LEU A 72 -12.70 -1.26 -16.42
C LEU A 72 -13.50 -1.79 -17.62
N LYS A 73 -12.99 -1.63 -18.86
CA LYS A 73 -13.64 -2.18 -20.06
C LYS A 73 -13.83 -3.69 -20.01
N VAL A 74 -12.86 -4.42 -19.44
CA VAL A 74 -12.97 -5.88 -19.25
C VAL A 74 -14.05 -6.21 -18.23
N ALA A 75 -14.09 -5.49 -17.10
CA ALA A 75 -15.12 -5.67 -16.07
C ALA A 75 -16.53 -5.41 -16.62
N GLN A 76 -16.69 -4.35 -17.44
CA GLN A 76 -17.94 -4.03 -18.13
C GLN A 76 -18.39 -5.16 -19.05
N LYS A 77 -17.51 -5.70 -19.88
CA LYS A 77 -17.81 -6.83 -20.80
C LYS A 77 -18.20 -8.11 -20.03
N ALA A 78 -17.65 -8.29 -18.84
CA ALA A 78 -17.95 -9.43 -17.97
C ALA A 78 -19.26 -9.25 -17.18
N ASN A 79 -19.96 -8.10 -17.32
CA ASN A 79 -21.12 -7.71 -16.52
C ASN A 79 -20.86 -7.75 -15.01
N SER A 80 -19.62 -7.50 -14.58
CA SER A 80 -19.24 -7.49 -13.16
C SER A 80 -19.91 -6.35 -12.41
N GLU A 81 -20.14 -6.52 -11.11
CA GLU A 81 -20.46 -5.40 -10.23
C GLU A 81 -19.25 -4.45 -10.15
N ILE A 82 -19.46 -3.15 -10.36
CA ILE A 82 -18.38 -2.17 -10.46
C ILE A 82 -18.57 -1.06 -9.43
N ALA A 83 -17.50 -0.77 -8.68
CA ALA A 83 -17.40 0.38 -7.80
C ALA A 83 -16.14 1.19 -8.15
N CYS A 84 -16.23 2.51 -8.14
CA CYS A 84 -15.16 3.41 -8.58
C CYS A 84 -14.71 4.33 -7.43
N ILE A 85 -13.38 4.50 -7.29
CA ILE A 85 -12.76 5.46 -6.36
C ILE A 85 -11.85 6.37 -7.18
N THR A 86 -12.15 7.67 -7.26
CA THR A 86 -11.38 8.61 -8.06
C THR A 86 -11.57 10.04 -7.59
N HIS A 87 -10.65 10.95 -7.94
CA HIS A 87 -10.88 12.39 -7.81
C HIS A 87 -11.73 12.95 -8.95
N GLY A 88 -11.71 12.32 -10.14
CA GLY A 88 -12.38 12.83 -11.34
C GLY A 88 -11.97 12.05 -12.60
N GLY A 89 -11.85 12.77 -13.72
CA GLY A 89 -11.41 12.23 -14.99
C GLY A 89 -12.40 11.26 -15.64
N LYS A 90 -11.96 10.56 -16.68
CA LYS A 90 -12.79 9.61 -17.45
C LYS A 90 -13.44 8.53 -16.59
N LEU A 91 -12.78 8.09 -15.53
CA LEU A 91 -13.36 7.10 -14.62
C LEU A 91 -14.63 7.63 -13.94
N ALA A 92 -14.62 8.90 -13.49
CA ALA A 92 -15.81 9.52 -12.88
C ALA A 92 -16.94 9.72 -13.88
N GLU A 93 -16.62 10.09 -15.13
CA GLU A 93 -17.59 10.24 -16.21
C GLU A 93 -18.27 8.91 -16.52
N ILE A 94 -17.48 7.86 -16.79
CA ILE A 94 -17.98 6.52 -17.09
C ILE A 94 -18.81 5.96 -15.91
N ALA A 95 -18.37 6.19 -14.68
CA ALA A 95 -19.12 5.73 -13.50
C ALA A 95 -20.49 6.39 -13.39
N LYS A 96 -20.60 7.69 -13.67
CA LYS A 96 -21.88 8.42 -13.69
C LYS A 96 -22.79 7.99 -14.84
N GLU A 97 -22.23 7.83 -16.04
CA GLU A 97 -23.00 7.42 -17.23
C GLU A 97 -23.60 6.02 -17.09
N ASN A 98 -22.94 5.13 -16.33
CA ASN A 98 -23.35 3.75 -16.15
C ASN A 98 -23.99 3.47 -14.76
N ASP A 99 -24.20 4.50 -13.94
CA ASP A 99 -24.77 4.41 -12.59
C ASP A 99 -23.99 3.45 -11.67
N TYR A 100 -22.65 3.45 -11.75
CA TYR A 100 -21.78 2.69 -10.88
C TYR A 100 -21.64 3.36 -9.51
N ASN A 101 -21.39 2.57 -8.46
CA ASN A 101 -21.03 3.09 -7.17
C ASN A 101 -19.74 3.93 -7.28
N LEU A 102 -19.84 5.22 -6.97
CA LEU A 102 -18.76 6.19 -7.17
C LEU A 102 -18.42 6.94 -5.89
N LEU A 103 -17.17 6.80 -5.46
CA LEU A 103 -16.60 7.57 -4.35
C LEU A 103 -15.65 8.63 -4.89
N ILE A 104 -15.99 9.90 -4.70
CA ILE A 104 -15.16 11.04 -5.14
C ILE A 104 -14.18 11.41 -4.03
N LEU A 105 -12.89 11.37 -4.37
CA LEU A 105 -11.80 11.80 -3.49
C LEU A 105 -11.63 13.33 -3.54
N PRO A 106 -11.22 13.97 -2.44
CA PRO A 106 -10.89 15.39 -2.46
C PRO A 106 -9.66 15.66 -3.33
N LYS A 107 -9.50 16.92 -3.74
CA LYS A 107 -8.33 17.37 -4.50
C LYS A 107 -7.08 17.33 -3.62
N ALA A 108 -5.96 16.87 -4.18
CA ALA A 108 -4.66 16.85 -3.52
C ALA A 108 -3.51 17.15 -4.49
N PHE A 109 -2.37 17.56 -3.96
CA PHE A 109 -1.17 17.82 -4.75
C PHE A 109 -0.59 16.57 -5.40
N SER A 110 -0.64 15.44 -4.68
CA SER A 110 -0.03 14.19 -5.14
C SER A 110 -0.92 12.99 -4.81
N PRO A 111 -1.07 12.03 -5.74
CA PRO A 111 -1.82 10.79 -5.48
C PRO A 111 -1.30 10.02 -4.25
N ARG A 112 0.02 10.04 -4.00
CA ARG A 112 0.62 9.34 -2.86
C ARG A 112 0.23 9.91 -1.50
N ALA A 113 -0.11 11.20 -1.42
CA ALA A 113 -0.63 11.82 -0.20
C ALA A 113 -2.08 11.37 0.12
N MET A 114 -2.78 10.72 -0.81
CA MET A 114 -4.16 10.31 -0.67
C MET A 114 -4.33 8.84 -0.24
N LEU A 115 -3.27 8.20 0.25
CA LEU A 115 -3.30 6.79 0.65
C LEU A 115 -4.39 6.50 1.68
N THR A 116 -4.48 7.31 2.74
CA THR A 116 -5.47 7.14 3.81
C THR A 116 -6.88 7.15 3.25
N TYR A 117 -7.21 8.11 2.39
CA TYR A 117 -8.52 8.12 1.71
C TYR A 117 -8.72 6.85 0.88
N SER A 118 -7.71 6.43 0.11
CA SER A 118 -7.80 5.21 -0.68
C SER A 118 -8.07 3.96 0.17
N VAL A 119 -7.41 3.81 1.31
CA VAL A 119 -7.60 2.67 2.21
C VAL A 119 -8.99 2.72 2.87
N ILE A 120 -9.35 3.83 3.49
CA ILE A 120 -10.60 3.95 4.25
C ILE A 120 -11.83 3.82 3.33
N GLN A 121 -11.80 4.42 2.13
CA GLN A 121 -12.91 4.28 1.18
C GLN A 121 -13.09 2.83 0.71
N GLN A 122 -12.03 2.04 0.70
CA GLN A 122 -12.16 0.62 0.36
C GLN A 122 -12.70 -0.21 1.52
N LEU A 123 -12.29 0.07 2.75
CA LEU A 123 -12.92 -0.54 3.93
C LEU A 123 -14.41 -0.22 3.97
N TYR A 124 -14.79 1.01 3.61
CA TYR A 124 -16.20 1.40 3.44
C TYR A 124 -16.89 0.55 2.38
N LEU A 125 -16.31 0.39 1.19
CA LEU A 125 -16.91 -0.45 0.14
C LEU A 125 -16.99 -1.92 0.58
N PHE A 126 -15.99 -2.47 1.25
CA PHE A 126 -16.05 -3.83 1.76
C PHE A 126 -17.21 -4.01 2.75
N ASN A 127 -17.43 -3.04 3.63
CA ASN A 127 -18.57 -3.05 4.53
C ASN A 127 -19.90 -2.86 3.78
N HIS A 128 -19.95 -1.91 2.83
CA HIS A 128 -21.14 -1.65 2.02
C HIS A 128 -21.63 -2.90 1.27
N TYR A 129 -20.70 -3.69 0.74
CA TYR A 129 -20.99 -4.96 0.06
C TYR A 129 -21.14 -6.15 1.03
N GLY A 130 -21.04 -5.94 2.33
CA GLY A 130 -21.27 -6.97 3.35
C GLY A 130 -20.11 -7.97 3.53
N PHE A 131 -18.91 -7.65 3.06
CA PHE A 131 -17.73 -8.53 3.19
C PHE A 131 -17.06 -8.43 4.54
N VAL A 132 -17.18 -7.28 5.22
CA VAL A 132 -16.61 -7.02 6.54
C VAL A 132 -17.62 -6.30 7.43
N ASN A 133 -17.42 -6.36 8.74
CA ASN A 133 -18.20 -5.59 9.69
C ASN A 133 -17.79 -4.10 9.70
N ASN A 134 -18.39 -3.27 10.55
CA ASN A 134 -18.11 -1.84 10.63
C ASN A 134 -17.11 -1.44 11.71
N ASP A 135 -16.39 -2.40 12.32
CA ASP A 135 -15.44 -2.13 13.41
C ASP A 135 -14.31 -1.20 12.96
N TYR A 136 -13.98 -1.20 11.65
CA TYR A 136 -13.00 -0.30 11.08
C TYR A 136 -13.27 1.18 11.36
N VAL A 137 -14.54 1.57 11.60
CA VAL A 137 -14.91 2.96 11.90
C VAL A 137 -14.35 3.39 13.26
N GLU A 138 -14.58 2.59 14.29
CA GLU A 138 -14.05 2.86 15.64
C GLU A 138 -12.54 2.67 15.69
N GLN A 139 -12.02 1.65 15.00
CA GLN A 139 -10.58 1.47 14.85
C GLN A 139 -9.90 2.67 14.17
N THR A 140 -10.54 3.28 13.15
CA THR A 140 -10.03 4.49 12.49
C THR A 140 -10.00 5.67 13.46
N LYS A 141 -11.05 5.90 14.25
CA LYS A 141 -11.09 6.96 15.27
C LYS A 141 -9.97 6.78 16.30
N ALA A 142 -9.83 5.56 16.82
CA ALA A 142 -8.77 5.23 17.77
C ALA A 142 -7.37 5.41 17.15
N THR A 143 -7.21 5.09 15.86
CA THR A 143 -5.97 5.28 15.13
C THR A 143 -5.62 6.77 15.02
N VAL A 144 -6.57 7.63 14.67
CA VAL A 144 -6.32 9.09 14.62
C VAL A 144 -5.84 9.59 15.97
N ALA A 145 -6.54 9.24 17.06
CA ALA A 145 -6.13 9.65 18.42
C ALA A 145 -4.74 9.14 18.81
N LEU A 146 -4.39 7.90 18.42
CA LEU A 146 -3.06 7.34 18.63
C LEU A 146 -2.00 8.13 17.86
N LEU A 147 -2.21 8.37 16.56
CA LEU A 147 -1.23 9.06 15.72
C LEU A 147 -1.03 10.51 16.17
N ASP A 148 -2.08 11.21 16.56
CA ASP A 148 -1.98 12.56 17.13
C ASP A 148 -1.14 12.58 18.41
N LYS A 149 -1.27 11.56 19.26
CA LYS A 149 -0.48 11.42 20.49
C LYS A 149 0.99 11.07 20.20
N GLU A 150 1.25 10.24 19.20
CA GLU A 150 2.58 9.69 18.92
C GLU A 150 3.37 10.48 17.87
N VAL A 151 2.78 11.52 17.25
CA VAL A 151 3.36 12.21 16.09
C VAL A 151 4.76 12.78 16.35
N GLU A 152 5.00 13.35 17.54
CA GLU A 152 6.31 13.93 17.88
C GLU A 152 7.40 12.85 18.01
N ASP A 153 7.08 11.72 18.62
CA ASP A 153 7.97 10.55 18.74
C ASP A 153 8.24 9.93 17.37
N ILE A 154 7.22 9.83 16.51
CA ILE A 154 7.33 9.35 15.14
C ILE A 154 8.27 10.25 14.33
N ILE A 155 8.10 11.57 14.41
CA ILE A 155 8.94 12.57 13.73
C ILE A 155 10.40 12.47 14.21
N SER A 156 10.61 12.39 15.52
CA SER A 156 11.94 12.24 16.10
C SER A 156 12.64 10.96 15.62
N THR A 157 11.93 9.84 15.65
CA THR A 157 12.41 8.55 15.16
C THR A 157 12.72 8.61 13.67
N ALA A 158 11.83 9.22 12.87
CA ALA A 158 12.02 9.35 11.44
C ALA A 158 13.28 10.16 11.07
N LYS A 159 13.55 11.26 11.78
CA LYS A 159 14.78 12.08 11.58
C LYS A 159 16.05 11.28 11.87
N GLN A 160 16.07 10.49 12.94
CA GLN A 160 17.21 9.66 13.30
C GLN A 160 17.41 8.54 12.26
N THR A 161 16.31 7.91 11.86
CA THR A 161 16.32 6.86 10.84
C THR A 161 16.81 7.39 9.49
N ALA A 162 16.33 8.52 9.02
CA ALA A 162 16.77 9.12 7.76
C ALA A 162 18.30 9.37 7.74
N ARG A 163 18.87 9.83 8.85
CA ARG A 163 20.34 9.98 8.99
C ARG A 163 21.07 8.64 8.90
N ALA A 164 20.54 7.58 9.51
CA ALA A 164 21.13 6.25 9.46
C ALA A 164 21.05 5.62 8.05
N LEU A 165 20.05 6.00 7.26
CA LEU A 165 19.86 5.51 5.89
C LEU A 165 20.61 6.32 4.83
N GLN A 166 21.15 7.48 5.18
CA GLN A 166 21.85 8.34 4.23
C GLN A 166 23.01 7.61 3.56
N ASN A 167 23.04 7.61 2.22
CA ASN A 167 24.02 6.92 1.38
C ASN A 167 24.01 5.37 1.53
N LYS A 168 22.94 4.79 2.04
CA LYS A 168 22.74 3.34 2.10
C LYS A 168 21.74 2.89 1.03
N THR A 169 21.95 1.68 0.53
CA THR A 169 20.90 0.94 -0.17
C THR A 169 20.09 0.18 0.86
N PHE A 170 18.78 0.42 0.94
CA PHE A 170 17.96 -0.16 1.99
C PHE A 170 17.20 -1.41 1.52
N VAL A 171 17.07 -2.34 2.45
CA VAL A 171 16.26 -3.54 2.31
C VAL A 171 15.21 -3.51 3.42
N THR A 172 13.94 -3.59 3.05
CA THR A 172 12.85 -3.52 4.02
C THR A 172 12.15 -4.86 4.14
N TYR A 173 11.96 -5.30 5.38
CA TYR A 173 11.30 -6.54 5.70
C TYR A 173 10.13 -6.35 6.65
N SER A 174 9.13 -7.22 6.51
CA SER A 174 8.05 -7.43 7.48
C SER A 174 7.54 -8.86 7.38
N GLU A 175 6.69 -9.26 8.29
CA GLU A 175 5.85 -10.43 8.08
C GLU A 175 4.85 -10.17 6.95
N SER A 176 4.42 -11.22 6.24
CA SER A 176 3.62 -11.12 5.00
C SER A 176 2.32 -10.33 5.15
N SER A 177 1.71 -10.33 6.34
CA SER A 177 0.51 -9.54 6.62
C SER A 177 0.72 -8.03 6.49
N MET A 178 1.96 -7.54 6.63
CA MET A 178 2.32 -6.12 6.48
C MET A 178 3.08 -5.82 5.16
N GLU A 179 3.03 -6.68 4.17
CA GLU A 179 3.71 -6.46 2.89
C GLU A 179 3.31 -5.13 2.23
N GLY A 180 2.03 -4.74 2.33
CA GLY A 180 1.55 -3.45 1.82
C GLY A 180 2.28 -2.25 2.44
N VAL A 181 2.61 -2.33 3.73
CA VAL A 181 3.35 -1.27 4.44
C VAL A 181 4.76 -1.11 3.90
N ILE A 182 5.51 -2.21 3.80
CA ILE A 182 6.91 -2.15 3.33
C ILE A 182 7.04 -1.82 1.84
N VAL A 183 6.10 -2.28 1.03
CA VAL A 183 6.02 -1.87 -0.39
C VAL A 183 5.70 -0.38 -0.50
N ARG A 184 4.76 0.13 0.32
CA ARG A 184 4.48 1.57 0.41
C ARG A 184 5.73 2.34 0.83
N PHE A 185 6.42 1.91 1.87
CA PHE A 185 7.65 2.56 2.34
C PHE A 185 8.69 2.65 1.21
N LYS A 186 8.94 1.54 0.50
CA LYS A 186 9.84 1.53 -0.66
C LYS A 186 9.40 2.56 -1.71
N GLN A 187 8.11 2.62 -2.05
CA GLN A 187 7.58 3.58 -3.03
C GLN A 187 7.80 5.02 -2.59
N GLN A 188 7.57 5.34 -1.32
CA GLN A 188 7.80 6.68 -0.77
C GLN A 188 9.27 7.08 -0.83
N ILE A 189 10.19 6.18 -0.48
CA ILE A 189 11.63 6.43 -0.62
C ILE A 189 12.01 6.66 -2.09
N ASN A 190 11.46 5.88 -3.03
CA ASN A 190 11.75 6.06 -4.46
C ASN A 190 11.23 7.43 -4.94
N GLU A 191 9.98 7.79 -4.63
CA GLU A 191 9.34 9.00 -5.14
C GLU A 191 9.80 10.26 -4.41
N ASN A 192 9.88 10.25 -3.08
CA ASN A 192 10.24 11.42 -2.29
C ASN A 192 11.76 11.62 -2.25
N SER A 193 12.51 10.57 -1.90
CA SER A 193 13.95 10.69 -1.63
C SER A 193 14.83 10.39 -2.85
N LYS A 194 14.26 9.97 -3.99
CA LYS A 194 14.99 9.60 -5.22
C LYS A 194 16.04 8.50 -4.97
N ALA A 195 15.77 7.60 -4.03
CA ALA A 195 16.69 6.51 -3.64
C ALA A 195 16.10 5.14 -3.99
N LEU A 196 16.96 4.17 -4.30
CA LEU A 196 16.57 2.80 -4.62
C LEU A 196 16.71 1.89 -3.39
N GLY A 197 15.87 0.87 -3.37
CA GLY A 197 15.86 -0.20 -2.38
C GLY A 197 14.82 -1.23 -2.74
N TRP A 198 14.73 -2.29 -1.98
CA TRP A 198 13.72 -3.33 -2.19
C TRP A 198 13.01 -3.73 -0.91
N ALA A 199 11.92 -4.46 -1.05
CA ALA A 199 11.10 -4.93 0.04
C ALA A 199 10.77 -6.40 -0.18
N HIS A 200 10.85 -7.21 0.85
CA HIS A 200 10.48 -8.60 0.82
C HIS A 200 9.91 -9.07 2.16
N VAL A 201 9.21 -10.19 2.17
CA VAL A 201 8.45 -10.62 3.35
C VAL A 201 8.97 -11.93 3.94
N PHE A 202 8.81 -12.05 5.25
CA PHE A 202 8.88 -13.34 5.94
C PHE A 202 7.55 -14.10 5.80
N PRO A 203 7.56 -15.42 5.67
CA PRO A 203 8.76 -16.28 5.66
C PRO A 203 9.41 -16.48 4.29
N GLU A 204 8.85 -15.92 3.19
CA GLU A 204 9.28 -16.21 1.81
C GLU A 204 10.76 -15.90 1.58
N MET A 205 11.26 -14.74 2.05
CA MET A 205 12.66 -14.36 1.91
C MET A 205 13.64 -15.38 2.50
N ASN A 206 13.21 -16.18 3.46
CA ASN A 206 14.06 -17.20 4.09
C ASN A 206 14.40 -18.36 3.15
N HIS A 207 13.62 -18.56 2.08
CA HIS A 207 13.81 -19.68 1.16
C HIS A 207 14.71 -19.34 -0.03
N ASN A 208 15.08 -18.06 -0.19
CA ASN A 208 15.86 -17.58 -1.33
C ASN A 208 16.80 -16.42 -0.94
N GLU A 209 16.28 -15.24 -0.63
CA GLU A 209 17.05 -14.01 -0.42
C GLU A 209 18.01 -14.11 0.78
N LEU A 210 17.69 -14.89 1.80
CA LEU A 210 18.54 -15.07 2.97
C LEU A 210 19.90 -15.65 2.58
N VAL A 211 19.97 -16.52 1.57
CA VAL A 211 21.24 -17.03 1.03
C VAL A 211 22.04 -15.91 0.35
N GLY A 212 21.35 -14.97 -0.30
CA GLY A 212 21.95 -13.81 -0.94
C GLY A 212 22.70 -12.87 0.03
N TRP A 213 22.38 -12.92 1.32
CA TRP A 213 23.09 -12.15 2.35
C TRP A 213 24.56 -12.55 2.53
N ALA A 214 25.01 -13.67 1.97
CA ALA A 214 26.44 -13.97 1.84
C ALA A 214 27.20 -12.90 1.05
N GLY A 215 26.52 -12.17 0.16
CA GLY A 215 27.04 -10.99 -0.58
C GLY A 215 26.70 -9.64 0.07
N GLY A 216 26.22 -9.65 1.31
CA GLY A 216 25.86 -8.44 2.05
C GLY A 216 27.06 -7.50 2.26
N LYS A 217 26.80 -6.21 2.34
CA LYS A 217 27.80 -5.14 2.45
C LYS A 217 27.38 -4.09 3.45
N GLU A 218 28.35 -3.36 3.99
CA GLU A 218 28.09 -2.26 4.93
C GLU A 218 27.26 -1.12 4.32
N GLU A 219 27.25 -0.96 3.01
CA GLU A 219 26.41 0.01 2.30
C GLU A 219 24.93 -0.35 2.30
N TYR A 220 24.55 -1.55 2.76
CA TYR A 220 23.15 -1.92 2.96
C TYR A 220 22.65 -1.49 4.33
N ALA A 221 21.36 -1.13 4.39
CA ALA A 221 20.64 -0.93 5.62
C ALA A 221 19.41 -1.86 5.65
N VAL A 222 19.25 -2.59 6.72
CA VAL A 222 18.09 -3.44 6.93
C VAL A 222 17.08 -2.68 7.78
N ILE A 223 15.84 -2.64 7.33
CA ILE A 223 14.71 -2.02 8.02
C ILE A 223 13.64 -3.08 8.23
N ILE A 224 13.23 -3.31 9.47
CA ILE A 224 12.25 -4.33 9.83
C ILE A 224 11.06 -3.66 10.50
N PHE A 225 9.89 -3.78 9.89
CA PHE A 225 8.62 -3.36 10.48
C PHE A 225 7.96 -4.55 11.16
N ARG A 226 7.73 -4.43 12.48
CA ARG A 226 7.18 -5.46 13.36
C ARG A 226 5.75 -5.15 13.78
N SER A 227 4.97 -6.19 13.97
CA SER A 227 3.59 -6.10 14.46
C SER A 227 3.34 -7.08 15.59
N SER A 228 2.49 -6.72 16.54
CA SER A 228 2.01 -7.68 17.57
C SER A 228 1.07 -8.75 16.98
N TYR A 229 0.68 -8.62 15.73
CA TYR A 229 -0.15 -9.58 14.99
C TYR A 229 0.67 -10.59 14.16
N GLU A 230 2.00 -10.55 14.27
CA GLU A 230 2.86 -11.51 13.59
C GLU A 230 2.57 -12.94 14.05
N HIS A 231 2.61 -13.88 13.12
CA HIS A 231 2.60 -15.29 13.48
C HIS A 231 3.83 -15.62 14.36
N PRO A 232 3.69 -16.33 15.50
CA PRO A 232 4.81 -16.57 16.41
C PRO A 232 6.06 -17.17 15.76
N ARG A 233 5.89 -18.04 14.77
CA ARG A 233 7.03 -18.61 14.01
C ARG A 233 7.70 -17.61 13.10
N SER A 234 6.96 -16.65 12.54
CA SER A 234 7.54 -15.54 11.75
C SER A 234 8.35 -14.62 12.65
N SER A 235 7.86 -14.30 13.84
CA SER A 235 8.58 -13.50 14.82
C SER A 235 9.94 -14.12 15.17
N VAL A 236 9.98 -15.42 15.49
CA VAL A 236 11.24 -16.14 15.76
C VAL A 236 12.18 -16.12 14.55
N ARG A 237 11.65 -16.29 13.32
CA ARG A 237 12.47 -16.21 12.09
C ARG A 237 13.11 -14.85 11.91
N ILE A 238 12.36 -13.77 12.14
CA ILE A 238 12.86 -12.40 12.07
C ILE A 238 14.02 -12.21 13.05
N ASP A 239 13.86 -12.65 14.31
CA ASP A 239 14.89 -12.50 15.33
C ASP A 239 16.19 -13.25 14.97
N ILE A 240 16.07 -14.47 14.44
CA ILE A 240 17.24 -15.24 13.95
C ILE A 240 17.90 -14.51 12.76
N CYS A 241 17.10 -14.00 11.82
CA CYS A 241 17.63 -13.32 10.63
C CYS A 241 18.32 -12.00 10.96
N LYS A 242 17.88 -11.28 12.00
CA LYS A 242 18.57 -10.06 12.48
C LYS A 242 20.04 -10.33 12.80
N ASP A 243 20.33 -11.47 13.46
CA ASP A 243 21.71 -11.82 13.79
C ASP A 243 22.53 -12.21 12.55
N ILE A 244 21.89 -12.71 11.51
CA ILE A 244 22.54 -12.95 10.21
C ILE A 244 22.84 -11.61 9.53
N PHE A 245 21.88 -10.68 9.46
CA PHE A 245 22.07 -9.38 8.83
C PHE A 245 23.18 -8.56 9.49
N LYS A 246 23.25 -8.56 10.82
CA LYS A 246 24.30 -7.89 11.61
C LYS A 246 25.73 -8.35 11.33
N LYS A 247 25.90 -9.52 10.70
CA LYS A 247 27.23 -9.98 10.25
C LYS A 247 27.72 -9.25 9.00
N HIS A 248 26.81 -8.57 8.28
CA HIS A 248 27.10 -7.97 6.98
C HIS A 248 26.93 -6.44 6.97
N THR A 249 26.11 -5.89 7.87
CA THR A 249 25.91 -4.44 8.00
C THR A 249 25.69 -4.06 9.46
N SER A 250 26.21 -2.91 9.86
CA SER A 250 25.98 -2.33 11.18
C SER A 250 24.58 -1.66 11.28
N THR A 251 23.94 -1.40 10.13
CA THR A 251 22.64 -0.69 10.07
C THR A 251 21.50 -1.69 9.96
N VAL A 252 21.03 -2.20 11.10
CA VAL A 252 19.85 -3.05 11.21
C VAL A 252 18.86 -2.37 12.15
N LEU A 253 17.81 -1.80 11.59
CA LEU A 253 16.80 -1.01 12.28
C LEU A 253 15.50 -1.80 12.42
N GLU A 254 14.90 -1.78 13.58
CA GLU A 254 13.66 -2.49 13.88
C GLU A 254 12.65 -1.54 14.51
N PHE A 255 11.44 -1.52 13.98
CA PHE A 255 10.34 -0.68 14.43
C PHE A 255 9.16 -1.53 14.86
N ASN A 256 8.77 -1.42 16.13
CA ASN A 256 7.57 -2.05 16.64
C ASN A 256 6.40 -1.07 16.51
N ALA A 257 5.33 -1.50 15.84
CA ALA A 257 4.12 -0.70 15.74
C ALA A 257 3.45 -0.49 17.10
N LYS A 258 2.80 0.65 17.28
CA LYS A 258 1.92 0.92 18.40
C LYS A 258 0.46 0.84 17.96
N GLY A 259 -0.44 0.53 18.88
CA GLY A 259 -1.90 0.47 18.65
C GLY A 259 -2.51 -0.90 18.91
N ASP A 260 -3.79 -0.88 19.28
CA ASP A 260 -4.54 -2.06 19.75
C ASP A 260 -5.27 -2.79 18.60
N SER A 261 -5.21 -2.28 17.38
CA SER A 261 -5.76 -2.93 16.18
C SER A 261 -4.71 -3.05 15.08
N PHE A 262 -4.89 -4.03 14.19
CA PHE A 262 -4.00 -4.19 13.04
C PHE A 262 -4.04 -2.96 12.12
N LEU A 263 -5.22 -2.32 12.00
CA LEU A 263 -5.38 -1.04 11.30
C LEU A 263 -4.52 0.05 11.93
N ALA A 264 -4.54 0.20 13.26
CA ALA A 264 -3.73 1.21 13.95
C ALA A 264 -2.24 0.97 13.76
N GLN A 265 -1.77 -0.28 13.90
CA GLN A 265 -0.37 -0.65 13.68
C GLN A 265 0.08 -0.43 12.24
N THR A 266 -0.79 -0.71 11.28
CA THR A 266 -0.55 -0.44 9.86
C THR A 266 -0.33 1.05 9.61
N PHE A 267 -1.22 1.91 10.10
CA PHE A 267 -1.09 3.37 9.90
C PHE A 267 0.03 3.99 10.72
N TYR A 268 0.38 3.44 11.87
CA TYR A 268 1.57 3.85 12.64
C TYR A 268 2.84 3.70 11.79
N HIS A 269 3.04 2.54 11.17
CA HIS A 269 4.18 2.30 10.31
C HIS A 269 4.16 3.12 9.01
N ILE A 270 2.97 3.33 8.43
CA ILE A 270 2.82 4.18 7.25
C ILE A 270 3.27 5.60 7.57
N LEU A 271 2.80 6.19 8.68
CA LEU A 271 3.18 7.55 9.07
C LEU A 271 4.68 7.66 9.35
N LEU A 272 5.26 6.69 10.07
CA LEU A 272 6.70 6.63 10.30
C LEU A 272 7.48 6.57 8.98
N GLY A 273 7.09 5.67 8.08
CA GLY A 273 7.75 5.52 6.77
C GLY A 273 7.64 6.74 5.87
N ASP A 274 6.48 7.39 5.86
CA ASP A 274 6.25 8.62 5.11
C ASP A 274 7.18 9.74 5.62
N TRP A 275 7.29 9.96 6.94
CA TRP A 275 8.22 10.93 7.52
C TRP A 275 9.69 10.58 7.26
N ILE A 276 10.09 9.30 7.35
CA ILE A 276 11.46 8.89 7.01
C ILE A 276 11.80 9.32 5.59
N SER A 277 10.89 9.10 4.64
CA SER A 277 11.13 9.42 3.24
C SER A 277 11.28 10.92 2.99
N VAL A 278 10.52 11.76 3.67
CA VAL A 278 10.61 13.22 3.57
C VAL A 278 11.92 13.72 4.17
N TYR A 279 12.30 13.26 5.36
CA TYR A 279 13.57 13.68 5.96
C TYR A 279 14.80 13.16 5.20
N LEU A 280 14.69 12.00 4.56
CA LEU A 280 15.77 11.52 3.69
C LEU A 280 15.87 12.37 2.40
N ALA A 281 14.75 12.83 1.85
CA ALA A 281 14.73 13.79 0.73
C ALA A 281 15.41 15.12 1.11
N GLU A 282 15.13 15.65 2.31
CA GLU A 282 15.79 16.84 2.85
C GLU A 282 17.31 16.64 2.96
N LEU A 283 17.77 15.50 3.49
CA LEU A 283 19.20 15.19 3.58
C LEU A 283 19.88 15.07 2.20
N TYR A 284 19.17 14.56 1.20
CA TYR A 284 19.66 14.49 -0.18
C TYR A 284 19.48 15.79 -0.96
N LYS A 285 18.79 16.77 -0.39
CA LYS A 285 18.48 18.06 -1.04
C LYS A 285 17.75 17.90 -2.37
N VAL A 286 16.81 16.96 -2.43
CA VAL A 286 15.95 16.69 -3.59
C VAL A 286 14.54 17.16 -3.31
N ASP A 287 13.80 17.52 -4.37
CA ASP A 287 12.39 17.86 -4.29
C ASP A 287 11.55 16.59 -4.05
N ASP A 288 10.88 16.53 -2.91
CA ASP A 288 10.06 15.38 -2.50
C ASP A 288 8.71 15.30 -3.21
N VAL A 289 8.33 16.31 -3.99
CA VAL A 289 7.06 16.36 -4.74
C VAL A 289 7.25 15.99 -6.21
N GLU A 290 8.37 16.40 -6.79
CA GLU A 290 8.70 16.26 -8.22
C GLU A 290 8.65 14.78 -8.69
N VAL A 291 8.08 14.54 -9.88
CA VAL A 291 7.99 13.23 -10.55
C VAL A 291 8.13 13.38 -12.09
N GLU A 292 9.03 14.24 -12.54
CA GLU A 292 9.21 14.59 -13.97
C GLU A 292 9.49 13.36 -14.84
N VAL A 293 10.25 12.39 -14.34
CA VAL A 293 10.53 11.14 -15.07
C VAL A 293 9.25 10.36 -15.36
N ILE A 294 8.29 10.33 -14.43
CA ILE A 294 6.99 9.67 -14.64
C ILE A 294 6.15 10.46 -15.65
N ASN A 295 6.18 11.80 -15.58
CA ASN A 295 5.47 12.66 -16.51
C ASN A 295 6.05 12.54 -17.91
N PHE A 296 7.36 12.46 -18.06
CA PHE A 296 8.05 12.20 -19.33
C PHE A 296 7.58 10.88 -19.94
N LEU A 297 7.61 9.78 -19.17
CA LEU A 297 7.14 8.48 -19.64
C LEU A 297 5.70 8.54 -20.15
N LYS A 298 4.79 9.17 -19.40
CA LYS A 298 3.38 9.32 -19.81
C LYS A 298 3.25 10.15 -21.10
N ALA A 299 4.04 11.19 -21.25
CA ALA A 299 4.03 12.02 -22.45
C ALA A 299 4.54 11.26 -23.69
N GLU A 300 5.53 10.39 -23.55
CA GLU A 300 6.00 9.55 -24.64
C GLU A 300 4.96 8.48 -25.03
N LEU A 301 4.34 7.81 -24.05
CA LEU A 301 3.28 6.83 -24.32
C LEU A 301 2.06 7.46 -25.02
N ALA A 302 1.72 8.70 -24.71
CA ALA A 302 0.60 9.40 -25.34
C ALA A 302 0.83 9.75 -26.83
N LYS A 303 2.03 9.55 -27.36
CA LYS A 303 2.36 9.77 -28.79
C LYS A 303 2.13 8.53 -29.65
N ILE A 304 1.94 7.38 -29.03
CA ILE A 304 1.74 6.07 -29.67
C ILE A 304 0.25 5.72 -29.68
#